data_1adf3bde97b322967f3212a6af19a7c1
#
_entry.id   1adf3bde97b322967f3212a6af19a7c1
#
_cell.length_a   1.000
_cell.length_b   1.000
_cell.length_c   1.000
_cell.angle_alpha   90.00
_cell.angle_beta   90.00
_cell.angle_gamma   90.00
#
_symmetry.space_group_name_H-M   'P 1'
#
loop_
_entity.id
_entity.type
_entity.pdbx_description
1 polymer ?
#
loop_
_entity_poly.entity_id
_entity_poly.type
_entity_poly.pdbx_seq_one_letter_code
_entity_poly.pdbx_strand_id
1 'polypeptide(L)'
;MIAPFCLEEKMSEKNFVEKIGKLAMADMKKTGILASVTVAQACLESGYGTTDLARNANNLFGMKCTLSGNTWQSVWDGRSKYTKITKEEYTPGVITNVQADFRKYPSIEKSINDHSLYLTQAKKGSKLRYKGLVGEKNYRKAIQIIKNGGYATDSKYVEKICNLIERWNLTRFDEQEENNMDIINVISSKNVPKWGNQKKYIAIHYLGVDGQNNKVDAGGYGAHFYI
;
A
#
# COMPACT_ATOMS: atom_id res chain seq x y z
N MET A 1 -15.15 38.60 18.48
CA MET A 1 -15.28 37.56 17.43
C MET A 1 -14.15 36.58 17.64
N ILE A 2 -14.46 35.45 18.25
CA ILE A 2 -13.49 34.36 18.51
C ILE A 2 -13.52 33.51 17.27
N ALA A 3 -12.38 33.41 16.55
CA ALA A 3 -12.22 32.51 15.42
C ALA A 3 -12.43 31.08 15.86
N PRO A 4 -13.15 30.24 15.08
CA PRO A 4 -13.30 28.84 15.43
C PRO A 4 -11.93 28.18 15.36
N PHE A 5 -11.47 27.70 16.49
CA PHE A 5 -10.32 26.80 16.63
C PHE A 5 -10.67 25.53 15.85
N CYS A 6 -10.10 25.41 14.66
CA CYS A 6 -10.17 24.19 13.89
C CYS A 6 -9.36 23.14 14.68
N LEU A 7 -10.07 22.34 15.47
CA LEU A 7 -9.54 21.11 16.03
C LEU A 7 -9.23 20.18 14.84
N GLU A 8 -7.98 20.25 14.34
CA GLU A 8 -7.44 19.14 13.56
C GLU A 8 -7.55 17.90 14.45
N GLU A 9 -8.56 17.07 14.17
CA GLU A 9 -8.70 15.79 14.84
C GLU A 9 -7.39 15.03 14.65
N LYS A 10 -6.63 14.96 15.75
CA LYS A 10 -5.39 14.18 15.78
C LYS A 10 -5.73 12.76 15.40
N MET A 11 -5.38 12.35 14.20
CA MET A 11 -5.71 11.01 13.69
C MET A 11 -5.24 9.97 14.70
N SER A 12 -6.15 9.17 15.25
CA SER A 12 -5.77 8.10 16.16
C SER A 12 -4.90 7.08 15.44
N GLU A 13 -4.01 6.37 16.15
CA GLU A 13 -3.19 5.27 15.59
C GLU A 13 -4.06 4.27 14.82
N LYS A 14 -5.23 3.95 15.34
CA LYS A 14 -6.20 3.05 14.69
C LYS A 14 -6.66 3.61 13.34
N ASN A 15 -7.05 4.88 13.28
CA ASN A 15 -7.51 5.51 12.04
C ASN A 15 -6.39 5.57 10.99
N PHE A 16 -5.15 5.81 11.43
CA PHE A 16 -3.98 5.76 10.56
C PHE A 16 -3.80 4.35 9.98
N VAL A 17 -3.81 3.31 10.83
CA VAL A 17 -3.68 1.91 10.41
C VAL A 17 -4.74 1.53 9.38
N GLU A 18 -6.01 1.86 9.61
CA GLU A 18 -7.10 1.55 8.68
C GLU A 18 -6.95 2.30 7.34
N LYS A 19 -6.58 3.58 7.40
CA LYS A 19 -6.35 4.39 6.19
C LYS A 19 -5.20 3.83 5.36
N ILE A 20 -4.04 3.57 5.99
CA ILE A 20 -2.87 3.06 5.29
C ILE A 20 -3.10 1.63 4.82
N GLY A 21 -3.82 0.81 5.59
CA GLY A 21 -4.19 -0.56 5.21
C GLY A 21 -4.89 -0.63 3.86
N LYS A 22 -5.90 0.20 3.65
CA LYS A 22 -6.62 0.28 2.35
C LYS A 22 -5.70 0.65 1.19
N LEU A 23 -4.81 1.62 1.40
CA LEU A 23 -3.85 2.03 0.37
C LEU A 23 -2.79 0.95 0.10
N ALA A 24 -2.30 0.29 1.16
CA ALA A 24 -1.33 -0.78 1.07
C ALA A 24 -1.90 -2.04 0.37
N MET A 25 -3.17 -2.39 0.60
CA MET A 25 -3.86 -3.46 -0.14
C MET A 25 -3.90 -3.17 -1.64
N ALA A 26 -4.26 -1.94 -2.02
CA ALA A 26 -4.29 -1.52 -3.42
C ALA A 26 -2.88 -1.53 -4.06
N ASP A 27 -1.85 -1.18 -3.29
CA ASP A 27 -0.45 -1.21 -3.73
C ASP A 27 0.06 -2.66 -3.82
N MET A 28 -0.27 -3.53 -2.88
CA MET A 28 0.10 -4.95 -2.88
C MET A 28 -0.40 -5.67 -4.15
N LYS A 29 -1.61 -5.37 -4.61
CA LYS A 29 -2.15 -5.91 -5.88
C LYS A 29 -1.28 -5.57 -7.10
N LYS A 30 -0.58 -4.43 -7.06
CA LYS A 30 0.29 -3.96 -8.16
C LYS A 30 1.73 -4.43 -8.01
N THR A 31 2.23 -4.50 -6.78
CA THR A 31 3.66 -4.66 -6.49
C THR A 31 4.03 -6.03 -5.97
N GLY A 32 3.07 -6.76 -5.42
CA GLY A 32 3.30 -8.05 -4.77
C GLY A 32 4.00 -7.95 -3.41
N ILE A 33 4.13 -6.75 -2.83
CA ILE A 33 4.63 -6.55 -1.46
C ILE A 33 3.47 -6.67 -0.50
N LEU A 34 3.62 -7.44 0.58
CA LEU A 34 2.59 -7.62 1.59
C LEU A 34 2.13 -6.27 2.17
N ALA A 35 0.81 -6.07 2.21
CA ALA A 35 0.21 -4.86 2.76
C ALA A 35 0.55 -4.69 4.25
N SER A 36 0.56 -5.79 5.01
CA SER A 36 0.96 -5.82 6.42
C SER A 36 2.34 -5.22 6.65
N VAL A 37 3.31 -5.54 5.78
CA VAL A 37 4.69 -5.03 5.85
C VAL A 37 4.70 -3.53 5.56
N THR A 38 4.02 -3.09 4.51
CA THR A 38 3.93 -1.67 4.14
C THR A 38 3.28 -0.83 5.25
N VAL A 39 2.18 -1.31 5.86
CA VAL A 39 1.53 -0.62 6.97
C VAL A 39 2.43 -0.52 8.19
N ALA A 40 3.08 -1.63 8.58
CA ALA A 40 3.96 -1.66 9.73
C ALA A 40 5.17 -0.72 9.57
N GLN A 41 5.78 -0.69 8.37
CA GLN A 41 6.84 0.27 8.05
C GLN A 41 6.33 1.72 8.13
N ALA A 42 5.16 2.02 7.55
CA ALA A 42 4.56 3.35 7.64
C ALA A 42 4.30 3.77 9.09
N CYS A 43 3.80 2.86 9.95
CA CYS A 43 3.61 3.14 11.37
C CYS A 43 4.94 3.46 12.07
N LEU A 44 5.97 2.64 11.85
CA LEU A 44 7.27 2.79 12.51
C LEU A 44 7.97 4.07 12.06
N GLU A 45 8.10 4.29 10.75
CA GLU A 45 8.91 5.37 10.18
C GLU A 45 8.26 6.75 10.34
N SER A 46 6.92 6.81 10.34
CA SER A 46 6.19 8.08 10.45
C SER A 46 5.61 8.38 11.84
N GLY A 47 5.79 7.46 12.80
CA GLY A 47 5.12 7.57 14.10
C GLY A 47 3.59 7.68 13.92
N TYR A 48 3.01 6.78 13.15
CA TYR A 48 1.58 6.82 12.78
C TYR A 48 1.16 8.14 12.10
N GLY A 49 2.02 8.66 11.23
CA GLY A 49 1.75 9.89 10.49
C GLY A 49 1.90 11.18 11.30
N THR A 50 2.45 11.11 12.51
CA THR A 50 2.56 12.30 13.39
C THR A 50 3.84 13.09 13.19
N THR A 51 4.85 12.55 12.50
CA THR A 51 6.10 13.26 12.22
C THR A 51 5.86 14.45 11.28
N ASP A 52 6.70 15.49 11.41
CA ASP A 52 6.63 16.66 10.50
C ASP A 52 6.77 16.28 9.03
N LEU A 53 7.60 15.28 8.74
CA LEU A 53 7.83 14.78 7.40
C LEU A 53 6.55 14.13 6.82
N ALA A 54 5.84 13.37 7.63
CA ALA A 54 4.58 12.76 7.22
C ALA A 54 3.49 13.84 6.99
N ARG A 55 3.41 14.84 7.89
CA ARG A 55 2.36 15.88 7.84
C ARG A 55 2.59 16.90 6.73
N ASN A 56 3.83 17.35 6.56
CA ASN A 56 4.13 18.49 5.67
C ASN A 56 4.61 18.06 4.29
N ALA A 57 5.04 16.78 4.14
CA ALA A 57 5.57 16.26 2.89
C ALA A 57 4.87 14.99 2.39
N ASN A 58 3.88 14.45 3.09
CA ASN A 58 3.27 13.15 2.82
C ASN A 58 4.30 12.02 2.71
N ASN A 59 5.49 12.15 3.30
CA ASN A 59 6.59 11.21 3.19
C ASN A 59 6.63 10.32 4.43
N LEU A 60 6.01 9.14 4.32
CA LEU A 60 5.86 8.22 5.45
C LEU A 60 7.12 7.40 5.74
N PHE A 61 8.04 7.27 4.78
CA PHE A 61 9.15 6.33 4.83
C PHE A 61 10.53 7.01 4.87
N GLY A 62 10.57 8.31 5.08
CA GLY A 62 11.83 9.04 5.16
C GLY A 62 12.64 9.03 3.85
N MET A 63 11.98 8.96 2.69
CA MET A 63 12.65 8.92 1.40
C MET A 63 13.42 10.23 1.15
N LYS A 64 14.75 10.17 1.13
CA LYS A 64 15.64 11.30 0.84
C LYS A 64 15.67 11.60 -0.66
N CYS A 65 15.85 12.87 -1.04
CA CYS A 65 16.04 13.26 -2.44
C CYS A 65 17.29 12.64 -3.06
N THR A 66 18.33 12.48 -2.25
CA THR A 66 19.67 11.99 -2.65
C THR A 66 19.87 10.51 -2.33
N LEU A 67 18.82 9.69 -2.34
CA LEU A 67 18.99 8.27 -2.12
C LEU A 67 20.01 7.72 -3.13
N SER A 68 21.15 7.24 -2.61
CA SER A 68 22.22 6.68 -3.43
C SER A 68 21.73 5.45 -4.18
N GLY A 69 22.14 5.31 -5.43
CA GLY A 69 21.72 4.19 -6.29
C GLY A 69 20.26 4.27 -6.74
N ASN A 70 19.75 5.46 -7.02
CA ASN A 70 18.44 5.69 -7.64
C ASN A 70 18.34 4.91 -8.97
N THR A 71 18.04 3.62 -8.85
CA THR A 71 17.96 2.69 -9.98
C THR A 71 16.52 2.31 -10.31
N TRP A 72 15.56 3.02 -9.71
CA TRP A 72 14.14 2.80 -9.98
C TRP A 72 13.49 4.02 -10.61
N GLN A 73 12.41 3.79 -11.32
CA GLN A 73 11.59 4.85 -11.88
C GLN A 73 10.65 5.36 -10.79
N SER A 74 11.06 6.44 -10.12
CA SER A 74 10.28 7.06 -9.05
C SER A 74 9.04 7.77 -9.59
N VAL A 75 7.98 7.82 -8.78
CA VAL A 75 6.79 8.65 -9.00
C VAL A 75 6.91 10.03 -8.36
N TRP A 76 8.03 10.33 -7.71
CA TRP A 76 8.36 11.66 -7.24
C TRP A 76 8.76 12.55 -8.42
N ASP A 77 8.38 13.83 -8.40
CA ASP A 77 8.60 14.79 -9.48
C ASP A 77 10.06 15.23 -9.68
N GLY A 78 10.96 14.75 -8.84
CA GLY A 78 12.37 15.10 -8.86
C GLY A 78 12.71 16.51 -8.33
N ARG A 79 11.72 17.29 -7.85
CA ARG A 79 11.88 18.71 -7.46
C ARG A 79 11.30 19.03 -6.10
N SER A 80 10.06 18.61 -5.83
CA SER A 80 9.35 18.94 -4.61
C SER A 80 10.04 18.32 -3.40
N LYS A 81 10.53 19.16 -2.48
CA LYS A 81 11.30 18.71 -1.33
C LYS A 81 10.84 19.35 -0.03
N TYR A 82 11.14 18.67 1.05
CA TYR A 82 11.00 19.14 2.41
C TYR A 82 12.37 19.06 3.09
N THR A 83 12.90 20.21 3.48
CA THR A 83 14.20 20.29 4.13
C THR A 83 14.05 20.19 5.64
N LYS A 84 14.82 19.30 6.26
CA LYS A 84 14.81 19.09 7.70
C LYS A 84 16.24 18.97 8.24
N ILE A 85 16.45 19.46 9.46
CA ILE A 85 17.66 19.19 10.20
C ILE A 85 17.53 17.80 10.82
N THR A 86 18.43 16.91 10.46
CA THR A 86 18.55 15.54 11.02
C THR A 86 19.79 15.44 11.90
N LYS A 87 19.76 14.53 12.85
CA LYS A 87 20.93 14.16 13.67
C LYS A 87 21.57 12.94 13.03
N GLU A 88 22.79 13.09 12.59
CA GLU A 88 23.56 12.00 11.98
C GLU A 88 24.79 11.71 12.85
N GLU A 89 25.17 10.45 12.97
CA GLU A 89 26.34 9.99 13.68
C GLU A 89 27.34 9.44 12.65
N TYR A 90 28.27 10.28 12.22
CA TYR A 90 29.35 9.87 11.29
C TYR A 90 30.56 9.31 12.01
N THR A 91 30.74 9.70 13.27
CA THR A 91 31.80 9.19 14.16
C THR A 91 31.11 8.70 15.42
N PRO A 92 31.44 7.49 15.92
CA PRO A 92 30.83 6.94 17.12
C PRO A 92 30.83 7.94 18.29
N GLY A 93 29.65 8.23 18.85
CA GLY A 93 29.44 9.17 19.94
C GLY A 93 29.36 10.65 19.56
N VAL A 94 29.56 11.02 18.29
CA VAL A 94 29.49 12.41 17.81
C VAL A 94 28.21 12.62 16.98
N ILE A 95 27.23 13.26 17.59
CA ILE A 95 25.98 13.64 16.89
C ILE A 95 26.18 14.98 16.19
N THR A 96 26.03 14.98 14.88
CA THR A 96 26.11 16.17 14.04
C THR A 96 24.74 16.52 13.47
N ASN A 97 24.36 17.78 13.58
CA ASN A 97 23.13 18.26 12.92
C ASN A 97 23.43 18.47 11.44
N VAL A 98 22.70 17.77 10.58
CA VAL A 98 22.86 17.86 9.12
C VAL A 98 21.54 18.23 8.49
N GLN A 99 21.59 19.20 7.58
CA GLN A 99 20.43 19.53 6.76
C GLN A 99 20.26 18.46 5.68
N ALA A 100 19.09 17.83 5.64
CA ALA A 100 18.76 16.82 4.65
C ALA A 100 17.47 17.18 3.91
N ASP A 101 17.47 16.94 2.60
CA ASP A 101 16.32 17.11 1.74
C ASP A 101 15.60 15.79 1.54
N PHE A 102 14.32 15.79 1.87
CA PHE A 102 13.42 14.66 1.72
C PHE A 102 12.42 14.91 0.59
N ARG A 103 12.01 13.85 -0.08
CA ARG A 103 10.98 13.91 -1.12
C ARG A 103 9.67 14.40 -0.53
N LYS A 104 9.01 15.33 -1.22
CA LYS A 104 7.66 15.77 -0.89
C LYS A 104 6.71 15.22 -1.94
N TYR A 105 5.68 14.53 -1.47
CA TYR A 105 4.69 13.88 -2.33
C TYR A 105 3.37 14.64 -2.32
N PRO A 106 2.61 14.63 -3.43
CA PRO A 106 1.28 15.25 -3.49
C PRO A 106 0.26 14.51 -2.62
N SER A 107 0.49 13.24 -2.32
CA SER A 107 -0.38 12.43 -1.46
C SER A 107 0.38 11.31 -0.75
N ILE A 108 -0.21 10.77 0.30
CA ILE A 108 0.28 9.58 1.02
C ILE A 108 0.35 8.36 0.08
N GLU A 109 -0.61 8.22 -0.82
CA GLU A 109 -0.61 7.13 -1.82
C GLU A 109 0.64 7.16 -2.70
N LYS A 110 1.06 8.35 -3.15
CA LYS A 110 2.30 8.50 -3.93
C LYS A 110 3.54 8.15 -3.11
N SER A 111 3.55 8.45 -1.81
CA SER A 111 4.63 8.03 -0.92
C SER A 111 4.71 6.50 -0.81
N ILE A 112 3.58 5.81 -0.63
CA ILE A 112 3.51 4.35 -0.60
C ILE A 112 4.00 3.78 -1.92
N ASN A 113 3.51 4.31 -3.04
CA ASN A 113 3.87 3.82 -4.37
C ASN A 113 5.38 3.96 -4.64
N ASP A 114 5.97 5.13 -4.34
CA ASP A 114 7.42 5.32 -4.55
C ASP A 114 8.27 4.42 -3.65
N HIS A 115 7.83 4.21 -2.41
CA HIS A 115 8.47 3.27 -1.51
C HIS A 115 8.44 1.83 -2.04
N SER A 116 7.32 1.38 -2.56
CA SER A 116 7.19 0.04 -3.13
C SER A 116 7.99 -0.11 -4.43
N LEU A 117 8.03 0.92 -5.28
CA LEU A 117 8.91 0.94 -6.44
C LEU A 117 10.39 0.86 -6.04
N TYR A 118 10.80 1.57 -4.99
CA TYR A 118 12.14 1.44 -4.43
C TYR A 118 12.42 0.00 -3.99
N LEU A 119 11.54 -0.62 -3.21
CA LEU A 119 11.74 -1.99 -2.72
C LEU A 119 11.77 -3.03 -3.84
N THR A 120 11.01 -2.82 -4.92
CA THR A 120 10.94 -3.79 -6.04
C THR A 120 12.05 -3.62 -7.07
N GLN A 121 12.59 -2.41 -7.25
CA GLN A 121 13.47 -2.08 -8.37
C GLN A 121 14.88 -1.64 -7.96
N ALA A 122 15.10 -1.19 -6.73
CA ALA A 122 16.42 -0.71 -6.30
C ALA A 122 17.49 -1.80 -6.44
N LYS A 123 18.67 -1.39 -6.92
CA LYS A 123 19.79 -2.29 -7.18
C LYS A 123 20.98 -1.96 -6.28
N LYS A 124 21.77 -2.99 -5.99
CA LYS A 124 23.11 -2.90 -5.44
C LYS A 124 24.07 -3.55 -6.44
N GLY A 125 24.82 -2.74 -7.18
CA GLY A 125 25.48 -3.21 -8.41
C GLY A 125 24.46 -3.65 -9.47
N SER A 126 24.64 -4.84 -10.05
CA SER A 126 23.73 -5.40 -11.06
C SER A 126 22.52 -6.17 -10.50
N LYS A 127 22.49 -6.42 -9.18
CA LYS A 127 21.48 -7.27 -8.54
C LYS A 127 20.39 -6.44 -7.88
N LEU A 128 19.13 -6.94 -7.89
CA LEU A 128 18.05 -6.37 -7.10
C LEU A 128 18.41 -6.41 -5.63
N ARG A 129 18.25 -5.27 -4.95
CA ARG A 129 18.61 -5.08 -3.54
C ARG A 129 17.80 -5.97 -2.62
N TYR A 130 16.52 -6.13 -2.93
CA TYR A 130 15.54 -6.88 -2.13
C TYR A 130 15.00 -8.09 -2.92
N LYS A 131 15.91 -8.82 -3.59
CA LYS A 131 15.54 -10.01 -4.38
C LYS A 131 14.76 -11.01 -3.53
N GLY A 132 13.62 -11.47 -4.03
CA GLY A 132 12.73 -12.43 -3.36
C GLY A 132 11.66 -11.79 -2.47
N LEU A 133 11.58 -10.45 -2.41
CA LEU A 133 10.55 -9.75 -1.66
C LEU A 133 9.18 -9.82 -2.35
N VAL A 134 9.17 -9.61 -3.67
CA VAL A 134 7.93 -9.65 -4.47
C VAL A 134 7.35 -11.07 -4.45
N GLY A 135 6.09 -11.18 -4.03
CA GLY A 135 5.38 -12.44 -3.94
C GLY A 135 5.68 -13.28 -2.68
N GLU A 136 6.59 -12.84 -1.79
CA GLU A 136 6.79 -13.49 -0.50
C GLU A 136 5.52 -13.36 0.35
N LYS A 137 5.01 -14.50 0.84
CA LYS A 137 3.77 -14.58 1.62
C LYS A 137 3.98 -14.57 3.13
N ASN A 138 5.20 -14.84 3.57
CA ASN A 138 5.55 -14.81 4.98
C ASN A 138 6.15 -13.46 5.33
N TYR A 139 5.41 -12.65 6.12
CA TYR A 139 5.85 -11.31 6.48
C TYR A 139 7.19 -11.29 7.22
N ARG A 140 7.51 -12.29 8.06
CA ARG A 140 8.79 -12.37 8.77
C ARG A 140 9.95 -12.53 7.79
N LYS A 141 9.79 -13.38 6.76
CA LYS A 141 10.78 -13.54 5.68
C LYS A 141 10.87 -12.26 4.83
N ALA A 142 9.74 -11.65 4.50
CA ALA A 142 9.72 -10.38 3.75
C ALA A 142 10.52 -9.29 4.47
N ILE A 143 10.30 -9.11 5.78
CA ILE A 143 11.01 -8.13 6.59
C ILE A 143 12.49 -8.46 6.70
N GLN A 144 12.85 -9.75 6.82
CA GLN A 144 14.26 -10.18 6.85
C GLN A 144 14.97 -9.86 5.53
N ILE A 145 14.29 -10.04 4.38
CA ILE A 145 14.83 -9.63 3.07
C ILE A 145 15.08 -8.12 3.04
N ILE A 146 14.13 -7.32 3.52
CA ILE A 146 14.26 -5.86 3.59
C ILE A 146 15.45 -5.47 4.49
N LYS A 147 15.57 -6.08 5.67
CA LYS A 147 16.69 -5.84 6.58
C LYS A 147 18.03 -6.22 5.97
N ASN A 148 18.14 -7.40 5.37
CA ASN A 148 19.37 -7.89 4.73
C ASN A 148 19.77 -7.03 3.52
N GLY A 149 18.79 -6.44 2.83
CA GLY A 149 19.03 -5.45 1.78
C GLY A 149 19.58 -4.11 2.30
N GLY A 150 19.67 -3.93 3.62
CA GLY A 150 20.22 -2.71 4.24
C GLY A 150 19.23 -1.55 4.27
N TYR A 151 17.94 -1.83 4.39
CA TYR A 151 16.92 -0.80 4.55
C TYR A 151 17.10 -0.03 5.86
N ALA A 152 17.36 -0.73 6.95
CA ALA A 152 17.58 -0.18 8.27
C ALA A 152 18.86 -0.73 8.91
N THR A 153 19.58 0.09 9.68
CA THR A 153 20.76 -0.32 10.44
C THR A 153 20.40 -0.92 11.81
N ASP A 154 19.25 -0.53 12.37
CA ASP A 154 18.79 -0.99 13.68
C ASP A 154 18.72 -2.53 13.75
N SER A 155 19.44 -3.13 14.69
CA SER A 155 19.46 -4.58 14.90
C SER A 155 18.10 -5.16 15.27
N LYS A 156 17.24 -4.37 15.93
CA LYS A 156 15.89 -4.75 16.36
C LYS A 156 14.79 -4.43 15.33
N TYR A 157 15.19 -4.02 14.12
CA TYR A 157 14.22 -3.61 13.10
C TYR A 157 13.18 -4.69 12.78
N VAL A 158 13.65 -5.94 12.57
CA VAL A 158 12.77 -7.07 12.25
C VAL A 158 11.77 -7.31 13.39
N GLU A 159 12.25 -7.32 14.62
CA GLU A 159 11.43 -7.50 15.82
C GLU A 159 10.36 -6.40 15.92
N LYS A 160 10.76 -5.13 15.78
CA LYS A 160 9.85 -3.98 15.85
C LYS A 160 8.73 -4.07 14.82
N ILE A 161 9.07 -4.39 13.56
CA ILE A 161 8.06 -4.53 12.49
C ILE A 161 7.13 -5.71 12.75
N CYS A 162 7.68 -6.88 13.16
CA CYS A 162 6.86 -8.04 13.48
C CYS A 162 5.87 -7.75 14.62
N ASN A 163 6.34 -7.09 15.68
CA ASN A 163 5.49 -6.72 16.82
C ASN A 163 4.35 -5.78 16.40
N LEU A 164 4.60 -4.85 15.47
CA LEU A 164 3.54 -3.98 14.92
C LEU A 164 2.52 -4.77 14.11
N ILE A 165 2.97 -5.72 13.28
CA ILE A 165 2.09 -6.58 12.50
C ILE A 165 1.17 -7.39 13.42
N GLU A 166 1.71 -7.97 14.48
CA GLU A 166 0.97 -8.78 15.44
C GLU A 166 0.04 -7.93 16.30
N ARG A 167 0.54 -6.82 16.87
CA ARG A 167 -0.23 -5.89 17.70
C ARG A 167 -1.49 -5.39 17.01
N TRP A 168 -1.39 -5.07 15.71
CA TRP A 168 -2.47 -4.50 14.93
C TRP A 168 -3.21 -5.51 14.05
N ASN A 169 -2.85 -6.80 14.13
CA ASN A 169 -3.39 -7.85 13.25
C ASN A 169 -3.35 -7.42 11.77
N LEU A 170 -2.17 -6.95 11.31
CA LEU A 170 -2.05 -6.33 9.98
C LEU A 170 -2.16 -7.35 8.85
N THR A 171 -1.96 -8.65 9.12
CA THR A 171 -2.09 -9.71 8.10
C THR A 171 -3.48 -9.78 7.48
N ARG A 172 -4.51 -9.24 8.16
CA ARG A 172 -5.85 -9.10 7.56
C ARG A 172 -5.87 -8.26 6.28
N PHE A 173 -4.88 -7.37 6.08
CA PHE A 173 -4.73 -6.59 4.85
C PHE A 173 -4.00 -7.35 3.74
N ASP A 174 -3.38 -8.50 4.04
CA ASP A 174 -2.72 -9.35 3.05
C ASP A 174 -3.70 -10.31 2.38
N GLU A 175 -4.85 -10.52 2.99
CA GLU A 175 -5.95 -11.27 2.42
C GLU A 175 -6.47 -10.47 1.21
N GLN A 176 -6.32 -11.02 0.03
CA GLN A 176 -7.07 -10.52 -1.10
C GLN A 176 -8.53 -10.80 -0.74
N GLU A 177 -9.37 -9.77 -0.65
CA GLU A 177 -10.78 -10.01 -0.82
C GLU A 177 -10.88 -10.78 -2.15
N GLU A 178 -10.97 -12.11 -2.07
CA GLU A 178 -11.67 -12.81 -3.10
C GLU A 178 -12.96 -12.04 -3.17
N ASN A 179 -13.25 -11.44 -4.33
CA ASN A 179 -14.57 -10.92 -4.62
C ASN A 179 -15.50 -12.12 -4.46
N ASN A 180 -15.86 -12.41 -3.23
CA ASN A 180 -17.03 -13.14 -2.90
C ASN A 180 -18.13 -12.15 -3.30
N MET A 181 -18.31 -12.01 -4.61
CA MET A 181 -19.57 -11.58 -5.14
C MET A 181 -20.52 -12.64 -4.58
N ASP A 182 -21.21 -12.28 -3.49
CA ASP A 182 -22.44 -12.96 -3.17
C ASP A 182 -23.20 -12.97 -4.47
N ILE A 183 -23.17 -14.09 -5.16
CA ILE A 183 -24.04 -14.32 -6.33
C ILE A 183 -25.42 -14.35 -5.71
N ILE A 184 -25.98 -13.15 -5.56
CA ILE A 184 -27.39 -13.01 -5.20
C ILE A 184 -28.11 -13.67 -6.34
N ASN A 185 -28.57 -14.88 -6.08
CA ASN A 185 -29.32 -15.68 -7.03
C ASN A 185 -30.68 -15.01 -7.24
N VAL A 186 -30.69 -13.93 -8.05
CA VAL A 186 -31.88 -13.15 -8.40
C VAL A 186 -32.69 -13.86 -9.48
N ILE A 187 -32.35 -15.09 -9.82
CA ILE A 187 -33.18 -15.90 -10.75
C ILE A 187 -34.42 -16.34 -9.97
N SER A 188 -35.43 -15.50 -9.99
CA SER A 188 -36.75 -15.90 -9.59
C SER A 188 -37.17 -17.07 -10.49
N SER A 189 -37.41 -18.24 -9.87
CA SER A 189 -37.84 -19.46 -10.57
C SER A 189 -39.09 -19.33 -11.43
N LYS A 190 -39.74 -18.15 -11.40
CA LYS A 190 -40.96 -17.84 -12.13
C LYS A 190 -40.74 -17.40 -13.60
N ASN A 191 -39.50 -17.01 -13.95
CA ASN A 191 -39.23 -16.43 -15.28
C ASN A 191 -38.18 -17.21 -16.11
N VAL A 192 -37.83 -18.42 -15.72
CA VAL A 192 -36.97 -19.27 -16.54
C VAL A 192 -37.82 -20.18 -17.40
N PRO A 193 -37.80 -20.05 -18.75
CA PRO A 193 -38.48 -20.99 -19.62
C PRO A 193 -37.99 -22.40 -19.34
N LYS A 194 -38.85 -23.35 -19.10
CA LYS A 194 -38.53 -24.78 -18.99
C LYS A 194 -38.07 -25.29 -20.35
N TRP A 195 -36.80 -25.14 -20.67
CA TRP A 195 -36.22 -25.78 -21.85
C TRP A 195 -35.74 -27.16 -21.42
N GLY A 196 -36.25 -28.20 -22.09
CA GLY A 196 -36.05 -29.60 -21.75
C GLY A 196 -34.62 -30.15 -22.01
N ASN A 197 -33.56 -29.35 -21.91
CA ASN A 197 -32.20 -29.79 -22.13
C ASN A 197 -31.37 -29.66 -20.83
N GLN A 198 -30.68 -30.73 -20.50
CA GLN A 198 -29.84 -30.89 -19.28
C GLN A 198 -28.54 -30.06 -19.29
N LYS A 199 -28.48 -28.96 -20.02
CA LYS A 199 -27.31 -28.11 -20.02
C LYS A 199 -27.47 -27.04 -18.94
N LYS A 200 -26.55 -27.05 -17.94
CA LYS A 200 -26.47 -25.99 -16.94
C LYS A 200 -25.70 -24.81 -17.55
N TYR A 201 -26.33 -23.67 -17.66
CA TYR A 201 -25.71 -22.44 -18.11
C TYR A 201 -25.48 -21.51 -16.91
N ILE A 202 -24.29 -20.95 -16.80
CA ILE A 202 -24.02 -19.84 -15.88
C ILE A 202 -23.95 -18.60 -16.77
N ALA A 203 -24.95 -17.71 -16.67
CA ALA A 203 -24.88 -16.40 -17.29
C ALA A 203 -24.24 -15.43 -16.28
N ILE A 204 -23.03 -14.97 -16.57
CA ILE A 204 -22.40 -13.92 -15.79
C ILE A 204 -22.70 -12.60 -16.50
N HIS A 205 -23.58 -11.80 -15.90
CA HIS A 205 -23.80 -10.43 -16.34
C HIS A 205 -22.80 -9.54 -15.61
N TYR A 206 -21.84 -8.98 -16.34
CA TYR A 206 -20.97 -7.93 -15.84
C TYR A 206 -21.73 -6.61 -15.90
N LEU A 207 -22.16 -6.12 -14.75
CA LEU A 207 -22.67 -4.75 -14.63
C LEU A 207 -21.44 -3.85 -14.51
N GLY A 208 -21.19 -3.05 -15.54
CA GLY A 208 -20.13 -2.05 -15.54
C GLY A 208 -20.25 -1.08 -14.36
N VAL A 209 -19.12 -0.56 -13.90
CA VAL A 209 -18.94 0.15 -12.62
C VAL A 209 -19.55 1.57 -12.62
N ASP A 210 -20.30 1.98 -13.59
CA ASP A 210 -20.74 3.37 -13.78
C ASP A 210 -22.16 3.68 -13.33
N GLY A 211 -22.65 3.05 -12.26
CA GLY A 211 -23.81 3.55 -11.51
C GLY A 211 -25.05 3.99 -12.31
N GLN A 212 -25.11 3.73 -13.60
CA GLN A 212 -26.27 4.00 -14.43
C GLN A 212 -27.14 2.76 -14.52
N ASN A 213 -28.38 2.87 -14.06
CA ASN A 213 -29.42 1.89 -14.23
C ASN A 213 -29.70 1.71 -15.72
N ASN A 214 -28.92 0.93 -16.41
CA ASN A 214 -29.26 0.51 -17.75
C ASN A 214 -30.37 -0.55 -17.66
N LYS A 215 -31.58 -0.15 -17.90
CA LYS A 215 -32.65 -1.08 -18.24
C LYS A 215 -32.17 -1.85 -19.47
N VAL A 216 -31.91 -3.14 -19.30
CA VAL A 216 -31.65 -4.02 -20.44
C VAL A 216 -33.00 -4.20 -21.17
N ASP A 217 -33.14 -3.55 -22.30
CA ASP A 217 -34.25 -3.83 -23.18
C ASP A 217 -34.15 -5.28 -23.68
N ALA A 218 -35.32 -5.93 -23.79
CA ALA A 218 -35.46 -7.36 -24.11
C ALA A 218 -35.04 -7.70 -25.56
N GLY A 219 -33.93 -7.18 -26.04
CA GLY A 219 -33.34 -7.40 -27.36
C GLY A 219 -31.82 -7.38 -27.41
N GLY A 220 -31.13 -7.23 -26.28
CA GLY A 220 -29.65 -7.16 -26.24
C GLY A 220 -29.01 -8.53 -26.45
N TYR A 221 -28.03 -8.59 -27.33
CA TYR A 221 -27.20 -9.78 -27.58
C TYR A 221 -26.42 -10.18 -26.33
N GLY A 222 -26.73 -11.35 -25.77
CA GLY A 222 -25.99 -11.98 -24.69
C GLY A 222 -24.70 -12.62 -25.22
N ALA A 223 -23.55 -12.32 -24.60
CA ALA A 223 -22.36 -13.10 -24.86
C ALA A 223 -22.50 -14.48 -24.20
N HIS A 224 -22.38 -15.53 -25.00
CA HIS A 224 -22.39 -16.91 -24.51
C HIS A 224 -20.94 -17.37 -24.31
N PHE A 225 -20.57 -17.73 -23.07
CA PHE A 225 -19.33 -18.46 -22.81
C PHE A 225 -19.67 -19.92 -22.59
N TYR A 226 -18.98 -20.81 -23.32
CA TYR A 226 -19.02 -22.25 -23.10
C TYR A 226 -17.83 -22.63 -22.21
N ILE A 227 -18.09 -23.46 -21.21
CA ILE A 227 -17.07 -24.20 -20.47
C ILE A 227 -17.15 -25.65 -20.93
#